data_fca38ba036fb1bce6f527201fbd856d4
#
_entry.id   fca38ba036fb1bce6f527201fbd856d4
#
_cell.length_a   1.000
_cell.length_b   1.000
_cell.length_c   1.000
_cell.angle_alpha   90.00
_cell.angle_beta   90.00
_cell.angle_gamma   90.00
#
_symmetry.space_group_name_H-M   'P 1'
#
loop_
_entity.id
_entity.type
_entity.pdbx_description
1 polymer ?
#
loop_
_entity_poly.entity_id
_entity_poly.type
_entity_poly.pdbx_seq_one_letter_code
_entity_poly.pdbx_strand_id
1 'polypeptide(L)'
;LYARAAFYLMDIPVRFTIKKEVMVGPLGWLLSGLGAIPIDRKRIPGGKKQTYTEAMVQMLNEREDLVVMVTPEGTRSAVTKWKSGFYHTALGANVPIVIGYLDYKKKEAGIGPCIYPNGDMDGQIEELKAFGKTVVPKYPDKGIR
;
A
#
# COMPACT_ATOMS: atom_id res chain seq x y z
N LEU A 1 3.35 10.31 7.98
CA LEU A 1 4.61 11.05 7.97
C LEU A 1 5.79 10.17 8.39
N TYR A 2 5.75 9.54 9.58
CA TYR A 2 6.87 8.74 10.11
C TYR A 2 7.25 7.54 9.23
N ALA A 3 6.27 6.77 8.74
CA ALA A 3 6.53 5.64 7.86
C ALA A 3 7.31 6.06 6.60
N ARG A 4 6.95 7.19 6.00
CA ARG A 4 7.66 7.70 4.82
C ARG A 4 9.08 8.15 5.14
N ALA A 5 9.27 8.82 6.29
CA ALA A 5 10.61 9.22 6.73
C ALA A 5 11.50 7.99 6.97
N ALA A 6 10.95 6.93 7.57
CA ALA A 6 11.65 5.67 7.76
C ALA A 6 12.10 5.04 6.43
N PHE A 7 11.19 4.93 5.45
CA PHE A 7 11.54 4.39 4.13
C PHE A 7 12.53 5.27 3.36
N TYR A 8 12.44 6.59 3.52
CA TYR A 8 13.42 7.50 2.95
C TYR A 8 14.83 7.26 3.52
N LEU A 9 14.95 7.05 4.85
CA LEU A 9 16.23 6.72 5.50
C LEU A 9 16.77 5.34 5.10
N MET A 10 15.91 4.43 4.65
CA MET A 10 16.28 3.11 4.12
C MET A 10 16.58 3.14 2.61
N ASP A 11 16.58 4.31 1.99
CA ASP A 11 16.74 4.50 0.54
C ASP A 11 15.71 3.73 -0.31
N ILE A 12 14.49 3.58 0.24
CA ILE A 12 13.39 2.93 -0.48
C ILE A 12 12.47 4.03 -1.06
N PRO A 13 12.37 4.17 -2.38
CA PRO A 13 11.59 5.22 -3.04
C PRO A 13 10.09 4.93 -3.02
N VAL A 14 9.52 4.85 -1.83
CA VAL A 14 8.09 4.54 -1.65
C VAL A 14 7.21 5.63 -2.23
N ARG A 15 6.24 5.23 -3.03
CA ARG A 15 5.21 6.08 -3.61
C ARG A 15 3.85 5.75 -2.99
N PHE A 16 2.93 6.68 -3.03
CA PHE A 16 1.54 6.45 -2.66
C PHE A 16 0.61 6.96 -3.75
N THR A 17 -0.53 6.32 -3.87
CA THR A 17 -1.47 6.62 -4.94
C THR A 17 -2.58 7.55 -4.47
N ILE A 18 -2.96 8.45 -5.34
CA ILE A 18 -4.04 9.41 -5.08
C ILE A 18 -4.94 9.51 -6.32
N LYS A 19 -6.18 9.90 -6.12
CA LYS A 19 -7.09 10.16 -7.25
C LYS A 19 -6.57 11.33 -8.08
N LYS A 20 -6.59 11.20 -9.40
CA LYS A 20 -6.12 12.22 -10.35
C LYS A 20 -6.80 13.56 -10.13
N GLU A 21 -8.06 13.55 -9.75
CA GLU A 21 -8.87 14.76 -9.52
C GLU A 21 -8.32 15.64 -8.37
N VAL A 22 -7.53 15.06 -7.45
CA VAL A 22 -6.90 15.77 -6.33
C VAL A 22 -5.56 16.39 -6.73
N MET A 23 -4.97 15.92 -7.84
CA MET A 23 -3.67 16.38 -8.34
C MET A 23 -3.78 17.65 -9.21
N VAL A 24 -4.58 18.64 -8.76
CA VAL A 24 -4.81 19.87 -9.51
C VAL A 24 -4.21 21.08 -8.77
N GLY A 25 -3.64 22.01 -9.53
CA GLY A 25 -3.09 23.26 -9.02
C GLY A 25 -1.86 23.08 -8.10
N PRO A 26 -1.57 24.05 -7.21
CA PRO A 26 -0.39 24.04 -6.35
C PRO A 26 -0.31 22.83 -5.41
N LEU A 27 -1.48 22.34 -4.97
CA LEU A 27 -1.58 21.12 -4.14
C LEU A 27 -1.10 19.89 -4.88
N GLY A 28 -1.44 19.75 -6.17
CA GLY A 28 -0.98 18.65 -7.01
C GLY A 28 0.54 18.65 -7.16
N TRP A 29 1.13 19.82 -7.34
CA TRP A 29 2.58 19.95 -7.41
C TRP A 29 3.28 19.55 -6.10
N LEU A 30 2.76 20.03 -4.96
CA LEU A 30 3.25 19.63 -3.63
C LEU A 30 3.14 18.12 -3.41
N LEU A 31 1.99 17.52 -3.74
CA LEU A 31 1.76 16.09 -3.58
C LEU A 31 2.68 15.25 -4.49
N SER A 32 2.95 15.71 -5.72
CA SER A 32 3.92 15.07 -6.62
C SER A 32 5.32 15.06 -6.01
N GLY A 33 5.79 16.19 -5.48
CA GLY A 33 7.06 16.29 -4.76
C GLY A 33 7.11 15.40 -3.52
N LEU A 34 5.95 15.13 -2.93
CA LEU A 34 5.81 14.17 -1.84
C LEU A 34 5.72 12.69 -2.30
N GLY A 35 5.85 12.39 -3.59
CA GLY A 35 5.83 11.03 -4.13
C GLY A 35 4.43 10.47 -4.38
N ALA A 36 3.42 11.33 -4.48
CA ALA A 36 2.10 10.92 -4.90
C ALA A 36 2.08 10.58 -6.40
N ILE A 37 1.40 9.50 -6.75
CA ILE A 37 1.16 9.11 -8.14
C ILE A 37 -0.35 9.19 -8.39
N PRO A 38 -0.77 9.97 -9.41
CA PRO A 38 -2.17 10.01 -9.79
C PRO A 38 -2.60 8.70 -10.42
N ILE A 39 -3.70 8.13 -9.93
CA ILE A 39 -4.36 7.00 -10.61
C ILE A 39 -5.46 7.55 -11.51
N ASP A 40 -5.27 7.33 -12.80
CA ASP A 40 -6.27 7.60 -13.83
C ASP A 40 -6.98 6.30 -14.20
N ARG A 41 -8.27 6.21 -13.88
CA ARG A 41 -9.10 5.08 -14.29
C ARG A 41 -9.61 5.32 -15.71
N LYS A 42 -8.92 4.78 -16.68
CA LYS A 42 -9.29 4.90 -18.09
C LYS A 42 -10.66 4.25 -18.36
N ARG A 43 -11.32 4.71 -19.39
CA ARG A 43 -12.48 3.98 -19.94
C ARG A 43 -11.97 2.85 -20.81
N ILE A 44 -12.46 1.65 -20.55
CA ILE A 44 -12.17 0.45 -21.36
C ILE A 44 -13.23 0.28 -22.46
N PRO A 45 -12.96 -0.51 -23.50
CA PRO A 45 -13.95 -0.85 -24.50
C PRO A 45 -15.25 -1.32 -23.86
N GLY A 46 -16.39 -0.79 -24.31
CA GLY A 46 -17.70 -1.01 -23.67
C GLY A 46 -18.15 0.11 -22.71
N GLY A 47 -17.39 1.22 -22.57
CA GLY A 47 -17.77 2.41 -21.81
C GLY A 47 -17.62 2.31 -20.30
N LYS A 48 -17.19 1.15 -19.79
CA LYS A 48 -16.95 0.92 -18.35
C LYS A 48 -15.63 1.57 -17.90
N LYS A 49 -15.63 2.18 -16.72
CA LYS A 49 -14.38 2.66 -16.12
C LYS A 49 -13.59 1.48 -15.53
N GLN A 50 -12.29 1.49 -15.71
CA GLN A 50 -11.37 0.61 -14.98
C GLN A 50 -11.64 0.66 -13.49
N THR A 51 -11.55 -0.48 -12.81
CA THR A 51 -11.49 -0.52 -11.36
C THR A 51 -10.16 0.06 -10.86
N TYR A 52 -10.11 0.42 -9.58
CA TYR A 52 -8.86 0.90 -8.98
C TYR A 52 -7.76 -0.17 -9.04
N THR A 53 -8.11 -1.44 -8.80
CA THR A 53 -7.20 -2.58 -8.86
C THR A 53 -6.60 -2.76 -10.26
N GLU A 54 -7.42 -2.74 -11.30
CA GLU A 54 -6.96 -2.85 -12.69
C GLU A 54 -6.01 -1.70 -13.09
N ALA A 55 -6.32 -0.48 -12.67
CA ALA A 55 -5.45 0.67 -12.94
C ALA A 55 -4.11 0.57 -12.18
N MET A 56 -4.12 0.01 -10.97
CA MET A 56 -2.91 -0.27 -10.20
C MET A 56 -2.05 -1.35 -10.83
N VAL A 57 -2.66 -2.46 -11.28
CA VAL A 57 -1.96 -3.54 -12.00
C VAL A 57 -1.28 -2.99 -13.25
N GLN A 58 -2.01 -2.22 -14.05
CA GLN A 58 -1.44 -1.60 -15.24
C GLN A 58 -0.25 -0.69 -14.89
N MET A 59 -0.37 0.14 -13.87
CA MET A 59 0.68 1.05 -13.44
C MET A 59 1.95 0.32 -12.97
N LEU A 60 1.80 -0.79 -12.25
CA LEU A 60 2.92 -1.61 -11.79
C LEU A 60 3.61 -2.32 -12.96
N ASN A 61 2.84 -2.80 -13.95
CA ASN A 61 3.39 -3.45 -15.15
C ASN A 61 4.11 -2.46 -16.11
N GLU A 62 3.76 -1.19 -16.06
CA GLU A 62 4.40 -0.13 -16.85
C GLU A 62 5.71 0.41 -16.25
N ARG A 63 6.06 0.01 -15.01
CA ARG A 63 7.21 0.55 -14.26
C ARG A 63 7.94 -0.53 -13.47
N GLU A 64 9.20 -0.75 -13.76
CA GLU A 64 10.02 -1.80 -13.14
C GLU A 64 10.50 -1.46 -11.71
N ASP A 65 10.63 -0.18 -11.38
CA ASP A 65 11.21 0.33 -10.13
C ASP A 65 10.19 0.97 -9.18
N LEU A 66 8.93 0.57 -9.26
CA LEU A 66 7.86 1.20 -8.50
C LEU A 66 7.52 0.44 -7.22
N VAL A 67 7.75 1.09 -6.08
CA VAL A 67 7.28 0.62 -4.76
C VAL A 67 6.07 1.44 -4.34
N VAL A 68 4.91 0.79 -4.21
CA VAL A 68 3.66 1.45 -3.80
C VAL A 68 3.29 1.08 -2.38
N MET A 69 3.19 2.08 -1.52
CA MET A 69 2.72 1.91 -0.16
C MET A 69 1.20 1.95 -0.11
N VAL A 70 0.62 0.93 0.52
CA VAL A 70 -0.81 0.84 0.79
C VAL A 70 -1.09 0.56 2.26
N THR A 71 -2.22 1.03 2.76
CA THR A 71 -2.72 0.70 4.09
C THR A 71 -3.94 -0.20 3.95
N PRO A 72 -3.81 -1.52 4.20
CA PRO A 72 -4.88 -2.48 3.90
C PRO A 72 -6.13 -2.28 4.75
N GLU A 73 -6.01 -1.68 5.91
CA GLU A 73 -7.14 -1.32 6.77
C GLU A 73 -8.05 -0.28 6.13
N GLY A 74 -7.50 0.66 5.36
CA GLY A 74 -8.23 1.73 4.70
C GLY A 74 -8.92 2.72 5.65
N THR A 75 -8.59 2.70 6.93
CA THR A 75 -9.13 3.55 7.99
C THR A 75 -8.12 3.74 9.11
N ARG A 76 -8.36 4.70 9.99
CA ARG A 76 -7.59 4.91 11.24
C ARG A 76 -8.22 4.26 12.46
N SER A 77 -9.37 3.62 12.30
CA SER A 77 -10.04 2.86 13.33
C SER A 77 -9.61 1.40 13.25
N ALA A 78 -9.61 0.69 14.40
CA ALA A 78 -9.35 -0.73 14.42
C ALA A 78 -10.35 -1.49 13.55
N VAL A 79 -9.85 -2.38 12.72
CA VAL A 79 -10.66 -3.25 11.85
C VAL A 79 -10.18 -4.69 11.97
N THR A 80 -11.11 -5.63 11.87
CA THR A 80 -10.81 -7.06 11.89
C THR A 80 -10.45 -7.60 10.51
N LYS A 81 -10.99 -6.97 9.45
CA LYS A 81 -10.81 -7.41 8.06
C LYS A 81 -10.07 -6.37 7.24
N TRP A 82 -9.00 -6.78 6.59
CA TRP A 82 -8.29 -5.97 5.62
C TRP A 82 -9.03 -5.95 4.28
N LYS A 83 -8.88 -4.84 3.55
CA LYS A 83 -9.37 -4.73 2.19
C LYS A 83 -8.50 -5.56 1.26
N SER A 84 -9.11 -6.38 0.40
CA SER A 84 -8.39 -7.31 -0.48
C SER A 84 -7.74 -6.65 -1.72
N GLY A 85 -8.01 -5.38 -1.98
CA GLY A 85 -7.55 -4.70 -3.21
C GLY A 85 -6.04 -4.75 -3.42
N PHE A 86 -5.25 -4.62 -2.36
CA PHE A 86 -3.78 -4.71 -2.46
C PHE A 86 -3.31 -6.10 -2.89
N TYR A 87 -3.97 -7.15 -2.37
CA TYR A 87 -3.64 -8.53 -2.70
C TYR A 87 -3.93 -8.84 -4.17
N HIS A 88 -5.12 -8.48 -4.64
CA HIS A 88 -5.50 -8.64 -6.05
C HIS A 88 -4.63 -7.81 -6.99
N THR A 89 -4.19 -6.64 -6.56
CA THR A 89 -3.23 -5.81 -7.32
C THR A 89 -1.89 -6.54 -7.46
N ALA A 90 -1.34 -7.03 -6.36
CA ALA A 90 -0.05 -7.71 -6.36
C ALA A 90 -0.10 -9.03 -7.14
N LEU A 91 -1.19 -9.80 -6.99
CA LEU A 91 -1.41 -11.02 -7.76
C LEU A 91 -1.50 -10.73 -9.26
N GLY A 92 -2.29 -9.72 -9.66
CA GLY A 92 -2.47 -9.37 -11.07
C GLY A 92 -1.23 -8.76 -11.73
N ALA A 93 -0.38 -8.08 -10.96
CA ALA A 93 0.88 -7.52 -11.45
C ALA A 93 2.08 -8.47 -11.27
N ASN A 94 1.88 -9.64 -10.65
CA ASN A 94 2.94 -10.61 -10.34
C ASN A 94 4.10 -9.99 -9.55
N VAL A 95 3.78 -9.17 -8.53
CA VAL A 95 4.76 -8.50 -7.66
C VAL A 95 4.61 -8.95 -6.22
N PRO A 96 5.67 -8.92 -5.42
CA PRO A 96 5.59 -9.30 -4.01
C PRO A 96 4.84 -8.26 -3.16
N ILE A 97 4.32 -8.73 -2.04
CA ILE A 97 3.80 -7.91 -0.95
C ILE A 97 4.79 -7.96 0.20
N VAL A 98 5.22 -6.79 0.65
CA VAL A 98 6.19 -6.65 1.74
C VAL A 98 5.58 -5.81 2.85
N ILE A 99 5.67 -6.27 4.10
CA ILE A 99 5.24 -5.47 5.25
C ILE A 99 6.33 -4.49 5.66
N GLY A 100 5.97 -3.19 5.65
CA GLY A 100 6.74 -2.18 6.37
C GLY A 100 6.12 -1.94 7.75
N TYR A 101 6.93 -1.82 8.79
CA TYR A 101 6.44 -1.65 10.14
C TYR A 101 7.13 -0.53 10.92
N LEU A 102 6.42 -0.04 11.95
CA LEU A 102 6.93 0.89 12.95
C LEU A 102 6.62 0.31 14.33
N ASP A 103 7.64 -0.13 15.06
CA ASP A 103 7.50 -0.57 16.44
C ASP A 103 7.76 0.59 17.41
N TYR A 104 6.69 1.08 18.03
CA TYR A 104 6.78 2.23 18.94
C TYR A 104 7.37 1.90 20.30
N LYS A 105 7.32 0.62 20.73
CA LYS A 105 7.94 0.17 21.96
C LYS A 105 9.45 0.09 21.80
N LYS A 106 9.92 -0.48 20.72
CA LYS A 106 11.34 -0.62 20.40
C LYS A 106 11.94 0.63 19.77
N LYS A 107 11.09 1.56 19.28
CA LYS A 107 11.46 2.75 18.47
C LYS A 107 12.19 2.35 17.19
N GLU A 108 11.73 1.29 16.54
CA GLU A 108 12.29 0.72 15.33
C GLU A 108 11.33 0.89 14.16
N ALA A 109 11.91 1.05 12.98
CA ALA A 109 11.22 0.93 11.70
C ALA A 109 11.94 -0.12 10.86
N GLY A 110 11.19 -0.91 10.11
CA GLY A 110 11.81 -1.98 9.33
C GLY A 110 10.88 -2.57 8.28
N ILE A 111 11.44 -3.57 7.62
CA ILE A 111 10.78 -4.41 6.64
C ILE A 111 10.60 -5.79 7.26
N GLY A 112 9.38 -6.29 7.23
CA GLY A 112 9.00 -7.61 7.69
C GLY A 112 8.93 -8.63 6.55
N PRO A 113 8.07 -9.65 6.70
CA PRO A 113 7.93 -10.71 5.69
C PRO A 113 7.60 -10.18 4.29
N CYS A 114 8.12 -10.91 3.31
CA CYS A 114 7.81 -10.74 1.90
C CYS A 114 7.07 -11.98 1.41
N ILE A 115 5.90 -11.80 0.82
CA ILE A 115 5.12 -12.88 0.23
C ILE A 115 4.87 -12.63 -1.25
N TYR A 116 4.85 -13.70 -2.04
CA TYR A 116 4.36 -13.68 -3.41
C TYR A 116 2.92 -14.22 -3.41
N PRO A 117 1.91 -13.44 -3.87
CA PRO A 117 0.54 -13.91 -3.93
C PRO A 117 0.42 -15.18 -4.78
N ASN A 118 -0.18 -16.22 -4.20
CA ASN A 118 -0.33 -17.54 -4.83
C ASN A 118 -1.78 -17.94 -5.06
N GLY A 119 -2.74 -17.06 -4.72
CA GLY A 119 -4.16 -17.30 -4.80
C GLY A 119 -4.82 -17.66 -3.47
N ASP A 120 -4.08 -18.15 -2.47
CA ASP A 120 -4.57 -18.32 -1.10
C ASP A 120 -4.55 -16.99 -0.35
N MET A 121 -5.51 -16.14 -0.68
CA MET A 121 -5.59 -14.79 -0.12
C MET A 121 -5.79 -14.78 1.39
N ASP A 122 -6.68 -15.61 1.90
CA ASP A 122 -7.03 -15.58 3.32
C ASP A 122 -5.88 -16.10 4.19
N GLY A 123 -5.24 -17.20 3.79
CA GLY A 123 -4.08 -17.76 4.48
C GLY A 123 -2.90 -16.78 4.48
N GLN A 124 -2.59 -16.21 3.34
CA GLN A 124 -1.48 -15.26 3.22
C GLN A 124 -1.74 -13.93 3.94
N ILE A 125 -2.99 -13.43 3.98
CA ILE A 125 -3.33 -12.24 4.77
C ILE A 125 -3.20 -12.52 6.27
N GLU A 126 -3.61 -13.68 6.75
CA GLU A 126 -3.45 -14.04 8.16
C GLU A 126 -1.96 -14.22 8.54
N GLU A 127 -1.11 -14.71 7.66
CA GLU A 127 0.35 -14.74 7.85
C GLU A 127 0.91 -13.32 8.05
N LEU A 128 0.54 -12.38 7.18
CA LEU A 128 0.95 -10.99 7.30
C LEU A 128 0.43 -10.34 8.60
N LYS A 129 -0.81 -10.62 8.98
CA LYS A 129 -1.38 -10.13 10.24
C LYS A 129 -0.68 -10.74 11.46
N ALA A 130 -0.33 -12.02 11.41
CA ALA A 130 0.40 -12.69 12.50
C ALA A 130 1.72 -11.95 12.79
N PHE A 131 2.48 -11.59 11.77
CA PHE A 131 3.65 -10.74 11.94
C PHE A 131 3.26 -9.35 12.52
N GLY A 132 2.25 -8.71 11.95
CA GLY A 132 1.81 -7.38 12.40
C GLY A 132 1.41 -7.33 13.88
N LYS A 133 0.86 -8.43 14.43
CA LYS A 133 0.53 -8.55 15.87
C LYS A 133 1.77 -8.61 16.78
N THR A 134 2.94 -8.92 16.25
CA THR A 134 4.20 -8.89 17.02
C THR A 134 4.77 -7.49 17.20
N VAL A 135 4.29 -6.52 16.41
CA VAL A 135 4.75 -5.12 16.39
C VAL A 135 3.86 -4.27 17.28
N VAL A 136 4.45 -3.43 18.13
CA VAL A 136 3.69 -2.55 19.02
C VAL A 136 3.38 -1.23 18.33
N PRO A 137 2.11 -0.95 17.99
CA PRO A 137 1.72 0.29 17.33
C PRO A 137 1.70 1.48 18.31
N LYS A 138 1.66 2.69 17.78
CA LYS A 138 1.53 3.93 18.58
C LYS A 138 0.28 3.93 19.48
N TYR A 139 -0.79 3.34 19.00
CA TYR A 139 -2.08 3.22 19.70
C TYR A 139 -2.46 1.73 19.76
N PRO A 140 -2.11 1.02 20.85
CA PRO A 140 -2.33 -0.43 20.98
C PRO A 140 -3.79 -0.84 20.84
N ASP A 141 -4.72 -0.01 21.29
CA ASP A 141 -6.18 -0.20 21.14
C ASP A 141 -6.66 -0.20 19.68
N LYS A 142 -5.86 0.35 18.77
CA LYS A 142 -6.11 0.44 17.32
C LYS A 142 -5.19 -0.46 16.49
N GLY A 143 -4.48 -1.36 17.13
CA GLY A 143 -3.60 -2.33 16.47
C GLY A 143 -4.35 -3.38 15.65
N ILE A 144 -3.60 -4.21 14.94
CA ILE A 144 -4.12 -5.31 14.11
C ILE A 144 -4.82 -6.35 15.02
N ARG A 145 -6.01 -6.77 14.62
CA ARG A 145 -6.86 -7.75 15.31
C ARG A 145 -7.05 -9.03 14.49
#